data_755740e2bca17dc17bee899af7b1c3d7
#
_entry.id   755740e2bca17dc17bee899af7b1c3d7
#
_cell.length_a   1.000
_cell.length_b   1.000
_cell.length_c   1.000
_cell.angle_alpha   90.00
_cell.angle_beta   90.00
_cell.angle_gamma   90.00
#
_symmetry.space_group_name_H-M   'P 1'
#
loop_
_entity.id
_entity.type
_entity.pdbx_description
1 polymer ?
#
loop_
_entity_poly.entity_id
_entity_poly.type
_entity_poly.pdbx_seq_one_letter_code
_entity_poly.pdbx_strand_id
1 'polypeptide(L)'
;EIAEKVLSYIPDDFGGAILDVPVGTAIFTERKWKLLSDARITCLDYSEDMLGQARKRLRDRGNISFVRGDVGNLPMGNNSFDIVLSMNGFHAFPDKESAFREIRRVLKPGGKFIACFYIKGKSGITDWLVKNILSKKGWFTPPFQTEEQLRDVLKCMYKDIDFHIDGSMVYFCCIK
;
A
#
# COMPACT_ATOMS: atom_id res chain seq x y z
N GLU A 1 -12.98 8.09 4.43
CA GLU A 1 -12.85 7.94 5.88
C GLU A 1 -11.59 7.18 6.28
N ILE A 2 -11.43 5.86 5.96
CA ILE A 2 -10.16 5.14 6.20
C ILE A 2 -9.03 5.72 5.34
N ALA A 3 -9.28 5.99 4.07
CA ALA A 3 -8.28 6.57 3.17
C ALA A 3 -7.75 7.92 3.69
N GLU A 4 -8.59 8.76 4.24
CA GLU A 4 -8.16 10.04 4.84
C GLU A 4 -7.27 9.83 6.06
N LYS A 5 -7.63 8.89 6.95
CA LYS A 5 -6.81 8.51 8.10
C LYS A 5 -5.44 7.99 7.67
N VAL A 6 -5.40 7.12 6.66
CA VAL A 6 -4.15 6.58 6.10
C VAL A 6 -3.29 7.67 5.49
N LEU A 7 -3.88 8.56 4.70
CA LEU A 7 -3.16 9.64 4.03
C LEU A 7 -2.73 10.77 4.99
N SER A 8 -3.34 10.87 6.17
CA SER A 8 -2.92 11.84 7.19
C SER A 8 -1.54 11.53 7.82
N TYR A 9 -1.05 10.29 7.69
CA TYR A 9 0.32 9.95 8.08
C TYR A 9 1.40 10.63 7.20
N ILE A 10 1.01 11.15 6.04
CA ILE A 10 1.88 11.89 5.12
C ILE A 10 1.61 13.37 5.29
N PRO A 11 2.56 14.18 5.78
CA PRO A 11 2.41 15.64 5.88
C PRO A 11 2.07 16.28 4.53
N ASP A 12 1.31 17.38 4.54
CA ASP A 12 0.90 18.07 3.31
C ASP A 12 2.05 18.84 2.63
N ASP A 13 3.12 19.08 3.36
CA ASP A 13 4.37 19.71 2.91
C ASP A 13 5.52 18.70 2.67
N PHE A 14 5.20 17.41 2.61
CA PHE A 14 6.22 16.38 2.44
C PHE A 14 6.90 16.47 1.06
N GLY A 15 8.25 16.56 1.06
CA GLY A 15 9.07 16.73 -0.15
C GLY A 15 10.00 15.55 -0.48
N GLY A 16 9.89 14.43 0.20
CA GLY A 16 10.75 13.25 -0.01
C GLY A 16 10.29 12.31 -1.15
N ALA A 17 10.87 11.11 -1.16
CA ALA A 17 10.53 10.06 -2.13
C ALA A 17 9.43 9.14 -1.61
N ILE A 18 8.37 8.97 -2.38
CA ILE A 18 7.21 8.11 -2.07
C ILE A 18 7.09 7.01 -3.13
N LEU A 19 6.84 5.77 -2.68
CA LEU A 19 6.36 4.67 -3.51
C LEU A 19 4.90 4.40 -3.16
N ASP A 20 4.02 4.46 -4.16
CA ASP A 20 2.60 4.07 -4.07
C ASP A 20 2.43 2.71 -4.77
N VAL A 21 2.18 1.63 -4.00
CA VAL A 21 2.14 0.25 -4.52
C VAL A 21 1.09 -0.63 -3.81
N PRO A 22 0.13 -1.19 -4.53
CA PRO A 22 -0.24 -0.90 -5.91
C PRO A 22 -0.98 0.42 -5.99
N VAL A 23 -0.68 1.22 -7.00
CA VAL A 23 -1.37 2.51 -7.18
C VAL A 23 -2.83 2.32 -7.62
N GLY A 24 -3.13 1.20 -8.26
CA GLY A 24 -4.45 0.96 -8.85
C GLY A 24 -4.81 2.07 -9.84
N THR A 25 -6.02 2.60 -9.70
CA THR A 25 -6.48 3.75 -10.51
C THR A 25 -6.12 5.10 -9.91
N ALA A 26 -5.37 5.15 -8.81
CA ALA A 26 -5.06 6.35 -8.01
C ALA A 26 -6.30 7.07 -7.44
N ILE A 27 -7.45 6.42 -7.34
CA ILE A 27 -8.70 7.06 -6.90
C ILE A 27 -8.63 7.58 -5.47
N PHE A 28 -7.90 6.89 -4.59
CA PHE A 28 -7.74 7.28 -3.19
C PHE A 28 -6.62 8.29 -2.98
N THR A 29 -5.59 8.27 -3.82
CA THR A 29 -4.36 9.04 -3.63
C THR A 29 -4.30 10.30 -4.49
N GLU A 30 -5.16 10.45 -5.49
CA GLU A 30 -5.18 11.56 -6.45
C GLU A 30 -5.06 12.93 -5.78
N ARG A 31 -5.93 13.22 -4.82
CA ARG A 31 -5.96 14.52 -4.15
C ARG A 31 -4.67 14.79 -3.39
N LYS A 32 -4.16 13.78 -2.68
CA LYS A 32 -2.92 13.89 -1.90
C LYS A 32 -1.72 14.09 -2.81
N TRP A 33 -1.60 13.28 -3.86
CA TRP A 33 -0.48 13.40 -4.80
C TRP A 33 -0.48 14.75 -5.55
N LYS A 34 -1.65 15.30 -5.80
CA LYS A 34 -1.77 16.64 -6.40
C LYS A 34 -1.34 17.79 -5.47
N LEU A 35 -1.39 17.61 -4.17
CA LEU A 35 -0.93 18.61 -3.19
C LEU A 35 0.59 18.59 -3.01
N LEU A 36 1.23 17.41 -3.11
CA LEU A 36 2.66 17.20 -2.84
C LEU A 36 3.53 17.55 -4.05
N SER A 37 3.67 18.84 -4.36
CA SER A 37 4.47 19.31 -5.53
C SER A 37 5.96 19.00 -5.40
N ASP A 38 6.48 18.99 -4.19
CA ASP A 38 7.92 18.83 -3.89
C ASP A 38 8.33 17.36 -3.67
N ALA A 39 7.37 16.46 -3.49
CA ALA A 39 7.61 15.04 -3.37
C ALA A 39 7.91 14.40 -4.73
N ARG A 40 8.80 13.42 -4.76
CA ARG A 40 8.99 12.51 -5.88
C ARG A 40 8.16 11.26 -5.67
N ILE A 41 7.13 11.07 -6.47
CA ILE A 41 6.16 9.99 -6.31
C ILE A 41 6.35 8.97 -7.43
N THR A 42 6.59 7.72 -7.06
CA THR A 42 6.62 6.58 -7.97
C THR A 42 5.35 5.75 -7.75
N CYS A 43 4.52 5.69 -8.78
CA CYS A 43 3.30 4.89 -8.80
C CYS A 43 3.58 3.55 -9.47
N LEU A 44 3.48 2.44 -8.73
CA LEU A 44 3.74 1.10 -9.25
C LEU A 44 2.48 0.25 -9.22
N ASP A 45 2.24 -0.48 -10.31
CA ASP A 45 1.20 -1.50 -10.39
C ASP A 45 1.64 -2.64 -11.32
N TYR A 46 1.12 -3.83 -11.09
CA TYR A 46 1.32 -4.97 -11.99
C TYR A 46 0.50 -4.86 -13.27
N SER A 47 -0.70 -4.26 -13.16
CA SER A 47 -1.66 -4.09 -14.25
C SER A 47 -1.39 -2.82 -15.03
N GLU A 48 -1.11 -2.96 -16.34
CA GLU A 48 -0.98 -1.81 -17.25
C GLU A 48 -2.28 -1.02 -17.40
N ASP A 49 -3.44 -1.70 -17.31
CA ASP A 49 -4.74 -1.03 -17.36
C ASP A 49 -4.94 -0.10 -16.16
N MET A 50 -4.55 -0.54 -14.96
CA MET A 50 -4.58 0.29 -13.75
C MET A 50 -3.65 1.49 -13.88
N LEU A 51 -2.41 1.26 -14.33
CA LEU A 51 -1.46 2.35 -14.59
C LEU A 51 -1.97 3.34 -15.64
N GLY A 52 -2.63 2.85 -16.68
CA GLY A 52 -3.26 3.71 -17.70
C GLY A 52 -4.33 4.63 -17.12
N GLN A 53 -5.15 4.12 -16.18
CA GLN A 53 -6.15 4.92 -15.47
C GLN A 53 -5.50 5.90 -14.50
N ALA A 54 -4.47 5.47 -13.75
CA ALA A 54 -3.72 6.34 -12.83
C ALA A 54 -3.04 7.49 -13.58
N ARG A 55 -2.40 7.23 -14.74
CA ARG A 55 -1.80 8.28 -15.60
C ARG A 55 -2.84 9.31 -16.05
N LYS A 56 -4.02 8.86 -16.48
CA LYS A 56 -5.12 9.78 -16.86
C LYS A 56 -5.59 10.64 -15.70
N ARG A 57 -5.65 10.08 -14.49
CA ARG A 57 -6.13 10.75 -13.28
C ARG A 57 -5.11 11.75 -12.72
N LEU A 58 -3.84 11.35 -12.68
CA LEU A 58 -2.77 12.14 -12.09
C LEU A 58 -2.09 13.11 -13.06
N ARG A 59 -2.49 13.13 -14.31
CA ARG A 59 -2.02 13.93 -15.47
C ARG A 59 -0.84 14.88 -15.24
N ASP A 60 0.17 14.79 -16.13
CA ASP A 60 1.23 15.78 -16.44
C ASP A 60 1.89 16.49 -15.25
N ARG A 61 2.24 15.73 -14.22
CA ARG A 61 3.04 16.23 -13.12
C ARG A 61 4.44 15.66 -13.23
N GLY A 62 5.41 16.54 -13.44
CA GLY A 62 6.83 16.17 -13.59
C GLY A 62 7.45 15.45 -12.38
N ASN A 63 6.75 15.48 -11.23
CA ASN A 63 7.17 14.83 -9.99
C ASN A 63 6.56 13.43 -9.78
N ILE A 64 5.70 12.94 -10.69
CA ILE A 64 5.06 11.60 -10.61
C ILE A 64 5.56 10.73 -11.77
N SER A 65 6.09 9.56 -11.43
CA SER A 65 6.50 8.53 -12.37
C SER A 65 5.64 7.27 -12.23
N PHE A 66 5.51 6.50 -13.33
CA PHE A 66 4.70 5.28 -13.36
C PHE A 66 5.57 4.11 -13.80
N VAL A 67 5.56 3.05 -13.01
CA VAL A 67 6.37 1.85 -13.22
C VAL A 67 5.46 0.63 -13.21
N ARG A 68 5.54 -0.19 -14.26
CA ARG A 68 4.94 -1.52 -14.22
C ARG A 68 5.87 -2.47 -13.49
N GLY A 69 5.39 -3.18 -12.47
CA GLY A 69 6.23 -4.09 -11.68
C GLY A 69 5.44 -4.95 -10.73
N ASP A 70 6.16 -5.93 -10.18
CA ASP A 70 5.66 -6.81 -9.13
C ASP A 70 6.15 -6.31 -7.77
N VAL A 71 5.23 -6.18 -6.81
CA VAL A 71 5.57 -5.79 -5.44
C VAL A 71 6.47 -6.82 -4.74
N GLY A 72 6.38 -8.09 -5.13
CA GLY A 72 7.25 -9.16 -4.62
C GLY A 72 8.68 -9.15 -5.19
N ASN A 73 8.93 -8.31 -6.22
CA ASN A 73 10.24 -8.12 -6.84
C ASN A 73 10.35 -6.70 -7.41
N LEU A 74 10.46 -5.72 -6.52
CA LEU A 74 10.46 -4.31 -6.87
C LEU A 74 11.71 -3.91 -7.69
N PRO A 75 11.54 -3.27 -8.86
CA PRO A 75 12.66 -2.85 -9.72
C PRO A 75 13.35 -1.57 -9.20
N MET A 76 13.44 -1.40 -7.89
CA MET A 76 14.04 -0.25 -7.21
C MET A 76 15.19 -0.70 -6.31
N GLY A 77 16.17 0.17 -6.14
CA GLY A 77 17.31 -0.06 -5.24
C GLY A 77 16.92 -0.07 -3.76
N ASN A 78 17.82 -0.59 -2.93
CA ASN A 78 17.67 -0.53 -1.47
C ASN A 78 17.61 0.92 -1.00
N ASN A 79 16.85 1.17 0.07
CA ASN A 79 16.80 2.47 0.76
C ASN A 79 16.52 3.66 -0.19
N SER A 80 15.59 3.49 -1.13
CA SER A 80 15.25 4.50 -2.14
C SER A 80 14.13 5.45 -1.73
N PHE A 81 13.25 5.01 -0.82
CA PHE A 81 12.03 5.74 -0.47
C PHE A 81 11.97 6.12 0.99
N ASP A 82 11.48 7.31 1.26
CA ASP A 82 11.17 7.80 2.60
C ASP A 82 9.82 7.26 3.08
N ILE A 83 8.87 7.06 2.16
CA ILE A 83 7.55 6.51 2.43
C ILE A 83 7.22 5.44 1.38
N VAL A 84 6.69 4.31 1.83
CA VAL A 84 5.96 3.36 0.98
C VAL A 84 4.51 3.33 1.44
N LEU A 85 3.59 3.63 0.53
CA LEU A 85 2.15 3.56 0.74
C LEU A 85 1.59 2.34 0.01
N SER A 86 0.74 1.56 0.68
CA SER A 86 -0.02 0.46 0.08
C SER A 86 -1.48 0.52 0.49
N MET A 87 -2.33 1.00 -0.40
CA MET A 87 -3.76 1.09 -0.15
C MET A 87 -4.53 -0.03 -0.87
N ASN A 88 -5.22 -0.87 -0.10
CA ASN A 88 -6.03 -1.97 -0.62
C ASN A 88 -5.25 -2.95 -1.54
N GLY A 89 -3.95 -3.13 -1.29
CA GLY A 89 -3.07 -3.99 -2.10
C GLY A 89 -2.89 -5.39 -1.53
N PHE A 90 -2.54 -5.50 -0.26
CA PHE A 90 -2.08 -6.76 0.33
C PHE A 90 -3.04 -7.93 0.23
N HIS A 91 -4.35 -7.69 0.27
CA HIS A 91 -5.32 -8.76 0.08
C HIS A 91 -5.33 -9.34 -1.35
N ALA A 92 -4.77 -8.63 -2.31
CA ALA A 92 -4.66 -9.07 -3.71
C ALA A 92 -3.29 -9.68 -4.05
N PHE A 93 -2.24 -9.43 -3.27
CA PHE A 93 -0.90 -9.93 -3.57
C PHE A 93 -0.82 -11.45 -3.43
N PRO A 94 -0.27 -12.15 -4.43
CA PRO A 94 -0.13 -13.61 -4.36
C PRO A 94 0.93 -14.04 -3.32
N ASP A 95 2.04 -13.34 -3.23
CA ASP A 95 3.12 -13.54 -2.25
C ASP A 95 3.27 -12.32 -1.34
N LYS A 96 2.56 -12.37 -0.21
CA LYS A 96 2.56 -11.29 0.77
C LYS A 96 3.89 -11.18 1.52
N GLU A 97 4.57 -12.31 1.72
CA GLU A 97 5.86 -12.35 2.42
C GLU A 97 6.93 -11.63 1.60
N SER A 98 7.03 -11.95 0.31
CA SER A 98 7.92 -11.23 -0.60
C SER A 98 7.59 -9.74 -0.68
N ALA A 99 6.30 -9.38 -0.71
CA ALA A 99 5.88 -7.98 -0.70
C ALA A 99 6.37 -7.24 0.57
N PHE A 100 6.21 -7.83 1.76
CA PHE A 100 6.73 -7.23 3.00
C PHE A 100 8.25 -7.05 2.97
N ARG A 101 9.00 -8.08 2.51
CA ARG A 101 10.47 -8.00 2.40
C ARG A 101 10.91 -6.91 1.44
N GLU A 102 10.31 -6.83 0.26
CA GLU A 102 10.64 -5.86 -0.77
C GLU A 102 10.30 -4.42 -0.35
N ILE A 103 9.13 -4.21 0.25
CA ILE A 103 8.75 -2.89 0.80
C ILE A 103 9.78 -2.46 1.85
N ARG A 104 10.15 -3.36 2.78
CA ARG A 104 11.17 -3.05 3.78
C ARG A 104 12.54 -2.79 3.15
N ARG A 105 12.91 -3.52 2.10
CA ARG A 105 14.18 -3.36 1.40
C ARG A 105 14.32 -1.97 0.78
N VAL A 106 13.28 -1.51 0.08
CA VAL A 106 13.31 -0.22 -0.63
C VAL A 106 13.11 0.99 0.28
N LEU A 107 12.56 0.81 1.48
CA LEU A 107 12.46 1.86 2.50
C LEU A 107 13.84 2.23 3.05
N LYS A 108 14.08 3.52 3.19
CA LYS A 108 15.26 4.06 3.91
C LYS A 108 15.16 3.72 5.41
N PRO A 109 16.30 3.65 6.13
CA PRO A 109 16.28 3.67 7.59
C PRO A 109 15.51 4.89 8.10
N GLY A 110 14.56 4.67 9.04
CA GLY A 110 13.63 5.69 9.52
C GLY A 110 12.47 6.01 8.57
N GLY A 111 12.40 5.35 7.41
CA GLY A 111 11.28 5.51 6.47
C GLY A 111 10.00 4.86 6.98
N LYS A 112 8.87 5.36 6.49
CA LYS A 112 7.52 4.94 6.92
C LYS A 112 6.93 3.94 5.93
N PHE A 113 6.41 2.82 6.46
CA PHE A 113 5.47 1.96 5.73
C PHE A 113 4.05 2.26 6.21
N ILE A 114 3.21 2.73 5.30
CA ILE A 114 1.81 3.10 5.55
C ILE A 114 0.93 2.20 4.69
N ALA A 115 -0.05 1.52 5.30
CA ALA A 115 -0.92 0.64 4.55
C ALA A 115 -2.34 0.56 5.11
N CYS A 116 -3.28 0.18 4.24
CA CYS A 116 -4.59 -0.32 4.66
C CYS A 116 -5.04 -1.46 3.75
N PHE A 117 -5.63 -2.50 4.34
CA PHE A 117 -6.17 -3.64 3.60
C PHE A 117 -7.09 -4.51 4.46
N TYR A 118 -7.79 -5.45 3.81
CA TYR A 118 -8.66 -6.42 4.49
C TYR A 118 -7.85 -7.44 5.29
N ILE A 119 -8.32 -7.75 6.50
CA ILE A 119 -7.88 -8.87 7.32
C ILE A 119 -9.07 -9.80 7.65
N LYS A 120 -8.80 -11.10 7.74
CA LYS A 120 -9.82 -12.10 8.08
C LYS A 120 -10.06 -12.20 9.60
N GLY A 121 -11.22 -12.75 9.96
CA GLY A 121 -11.52 -13.08 11.35
C GLY A 121 -12.17 -11.95 12.14
N LYS A 122 -12.62 -10.88 11.47
CA LYS A 122 -13.30 -9.74 12.13
C LYS A 122 -14.83 -9.76 11.91
N SER A 123 -15.28 -10.30 10.78
CA SER A 123 -16.70 -10.40 10.45
C SER A 123 -16.94 -11.64 9.62
N GLY A 124 -17.75 -12.58 10.15
CA GLY A 124 -18.08 -13.82 9.43
C GLY A 124 -18.77 -13.56 8.09
N ILE A 125 -19.59 -12.51 7.98
CA ILE A 125 -20.27 -12.13 6.73
C ILE A 125 -19.24 -11.61 5.71
N THR A 126 -18.33 -10.73 6.14
CA THR A 126 -17.27 -10.21 5.27
C THR A 126 -16.33 -11.32 4.82
N ASP A 127 -15.91 -12.19 5.73
CA ASP A 127 -15.04 -13.33 5.44
C ASP A 127 -15.70 -14.29 4.45
N TRP A 128 -16.99 -14.56 4.61
CA TRP A 128 -17.76 -15.38 3.67
C TRP A 128 -17.82 -14.72 2.27
N LEU A 129 -18.12 -13.42 2.22
CA LEU A 129 -18.18 -12.64 0.97
C LEU A 129 -16.83 -12.65 0.24
N VAL A 130 -15.75 -12.39 0.97
CA VAL A 130 -14.37 -12.43 0.45
C VAL A 130 -14.07 -13.82 -0.11
N LYS A 131 -14.29 -14.89 0.67
CA LYS A 131 -13.99 -16.26 0.26
C LYS A 131 -14.80 -16.73 -0.95
N ASN A 132 -16.12 -16.45 -0.98
CA ASN A 132 -17.02 -17.07 -1.93
C ASN A 132 -17.28 -16.22 -3.18
N ILE A 133 -17.09 -14.92 -3.13
CA ILE A 133 -17.36 -13.99 -4.23
C ILE A 133 -16.11 -13.27 -4.69
N LEU A 134 -15.46 -12.50 -3.81
CA LEU A 134 -14.38 -11.60 -4.22
C LEU A 134 -13.11 -12.36 -4.64
N SER A 135 -12.77 -13.44 -3.95
CA SER A 135 -11.63 -14.30 -4.35
C SER A 135 -11.87 -14.99 -5.68
N LYS A 136 -13.11 -15.42 -5.97
CA LYS A 136 -13.46 -16.04 -7.27
C LYS A 136 -13.39 -15.05 -8.44
N LYS A 137 -13.54 -13.74 -8.16
CA LYS A 137 -13.34 -12.68 -9.15
C LYS A 137 -11.86 -12.28 -9.32
N GLY A 138 -10.96 -12.88 -8.56
CA GLY A 138 -9.54 -12.56 -8.59
C GLY A 138 -9.14 -11.24 -7.91
N TRP A 139 -10.07 -10.61 -7.17
CA TRP A 139 -9.80 -9.36 -6.47
C TRP A 139 -9.10 -9.57 -5.14
N PHE A 140 -9.24 -10.77 -4.57
CA PHE A 140 -8.66 -11.18 -3.31
C PHE A 140 -7.92 -12.51 -3.48
N THR A 141 -6.69 -12.57 -3.06
CA THR A 141 -5.82 -13.76 -3.20
C THR A 141 -5.46 -14.33 -1.84
N PRO A 142 -5.87 -15.57 -1.53
CA PRO A 142 -5.47 -16.23 -0.29
C PRO A 142 -3.95 -16.55 -0.31
N PRO A 143 -3.34 -16.81 0.86
CA PRO A 143 -3.91 -16.79 2.19
C PRO A 143 -4.15 -15.39 2.73
N PHE A 144 -5.25 -15.22 3.49
CA PHE A 144 -5.55 -13.94 4.17
C PHE A 144 -4.97 -13.94 5.57
N GLN A 145 -4.39 -12.82 5.97
CA GLN A 145 -3.80 -12.64 7.30
C GLN A 145 -4.88 -12.33 8.34
N THR A 146 -4.67 -12.86 9.54
CA THR A 146 -5.38 -12.40 10.74
C THR A 146 -4.67 -11.20 11.34
N GLU A 147 -5.34 -10.52 12.29
CA GLU A 147 -4.71 -9.43 13.04
C GLU A 147 -3.41 -9.88 13.72
N GLU A 148 -3.44 -11.03 14.41
CA GLU A 148 -2.30 -11.57 15.15
C GLU A 148 -1.12 -11.83 14.22
N GLN A 149 -1.34 -12.55 13.11
CA GLN A 149 -0.30 -12.83 12.11
C GLN A 149 0.32 -11.54 11.55
N LEU A 150 -0.50 -10.54 11.26
CA LEU A 150 -0.02 -9.26 10.74
C LEU A 150 0.81 -8.51 11.78
N ARG A 151 0.34 -8.45 13.04
CA ARG A 151 1.09 -7.82 14.14
C ARG A 151 2.45 -8.47 14.35
N ASP A 152 2.53 -9.81 14.27
CA ASP A 152 3.79 -10.54 14.42
C ASP A 152 4.78 -10.20 13.30
N VAL A 153 4.32 -10.17 12.05
CA VAL A 153 5.14 -9.77 10.91
C VAL A 153 5.65 -8.34 11.08
N LEU A 154 4.77 -7.40 11.44
CA LEU A 154 5.17 -6.00 11.61
C LEU A 154 6.16 -5.82 12.76
N LYS A 155 5.94 -6.46 13.91
CA LYS A 155 6.87 -6.40 15.07
C LYS A 155 8.26 -6.94 14.74
N CYS A 156 8.35 -7.97 13.90
CA CYS A 156 9.64 -8.52 13.47
C CYS A 156 10.40 -7.58 12.50
N MET A 157 9.69 -6.75 11.76
CA MET A 157 10.26 -6.00 10.65
C MET A 157 10.40 -4.49 10.91
N TYR A 158 9.58 -3.94 11.80
CA TYR A 158 9.43 -2.49 11.97
C TYR A 158 9.42 -2.08 13.43
N LYS A 159 9.61 -0.78 13.66
CA LYS A 159 9.52 -0.10 14.96
C LYS A 159 8.32 0.85 14.94
N ASP A 160 7.96 1.38 16.12
CA ASP A 160 6.96 2.44 16.30
C ASP A 160 5.69 2.18 15.47
N ILE A 161 5.03 1.06 15.77
CA ILE A 161 3.88 0.58 15.01
C ILE A 161 2.61 1.25 15.55
N ASP A 162 2.04 2.16 14.78
CA ASP A 162 0.70 2.70 14.98
C ASP A 162 -0.29 1.88 14.15
N PHE A 163 -1.19 1.13 14.82
CA PHE A 163 -1.98 0.06 14.22
C PHE A 163 -3.44 0.14 14.68
N HIS A 164 -4.34 0.24 13.71
CA HIS A 164 -5.78 0.40 13.92
C HIS A 164 -6.59 -0.61 13.11
N ILE A 165 -7.77 -0.93 13.64
CA ILE A 165 -8.76 -1.78 12.97
C ILE A 165 -10.07 -1.01 12.90
N ASP A 166 -10.70 -1.05 11.73
CA ASP A 166 -12.03 -0.51 11.47
C ASP A 166 -12.82 -1.58 10.68
N GLY A 167 -13.74 -2.27 11.37
CA GLY A 167 -14.43 -3.45 10.84
C GLY A 167 -13.45 -4.56 10.44
N SER A 168 -13.48 -4.98 9.18
CA SER A 168 -12.55 -5.96 8.60
C SER A 168 -11.34 -5.33 7.89
N MET A 169 -11.15 -4.03 8.04
CA MET A 169 -10.00 -3.32 7.50
C MET A 169 -9.00 -3.00 8.60
N VAL A 170 -7.74 -3.19 8.29
CA VAL A 170 -6.63 -2.67 9.09
C VAL A 170 -6.05 -1.45 8.40
N TYR A 171 -5.57 -0.50 9.17
CA TYR A 171 -4.66 0.54 8.69
C TYR A 171 -3.57 0.81 9.71
N PHE A 172 -2.38 1.10 9.23
CA PHE A 172 -1.23 1.30 10.10
C PHE A 172 -0.16 2.19 9.46
N CYS A 173 0.69 2.74 10.32
CA CYS A 173 1.96 3.35 9.97
C CYS A 173 3.05 2.72 10.84
N CYS A 174 4.15 2.27 10.25
CA CYS A 174 5.29 1.76 10.99
C CYS A 174 6.61 2.27 10.41
N ILE A 175 7.67 2.28 11.23
CA ILE A 175 8.99 2.86 10.92
C ILE A 175 10.02 1.74 10.76
N LYS A 176 10.83 1.79 9.69
CA LYS A 176 11.95 0.86 9.46
C LYS A 176 13.10 1.10 10.40
#